data_f6f905f84cbeee7de30621a328215646
#
_entry.id   f6f905f84cbeee7de30621a328215646
#
_cell.length_a   1.000
_cell.length_b   1.000
_cell.length_c   1.000
_cell.angle_alpha   90.00
_cell.angle_beta   90.00
_cell.angle_gamma   90.00
#
_symmetry.space_group_name_H-M   'P 1'
#
loop_
_entity.id
_entity.type
_entity.pdbx_description
1 polymer ?
#
loop_
_entity_poly.entity_id
_entity_poly.type
_entity_poly.pdbx_seq_one_letter_code
_entity_poly.pdbx_strand_id
1 'polypeptide(L)'
;MTLDFPTPGTLTLSVQNAEVKKQRSMWGLTRTLIQNAVTGMTDGFTVPLYLVGVGYRAALEEDPRGKLEGMSGMRLNMKLGFSHPVIVPVPDHIKAEVPYPTKIILSCTDKHQLGLFAAKVRKWRPPEPYKGKVGGPTIPIYEIANHLQGIFVGDETIRIKAVKKK
;
A
#
# COMPACT_ATOMS: atom_id res chain seq x y z
N MET A 1 -20.83 7.77 -22.61
CA MET A 1 -19.44 8.11 -22.27
C MET A 1 -18.62 7.78 -23.49
N THR A 2 -17.92 8.74 -24.05
CA THR A 2 -17.12 8.58 -25.26
C THR A 2 -15.67 8.90 -24.95
N LEU A 3 -14.78 8.15 -25.59
CA LEU A 3 -13.33 8.30 -25.53
C LEU A 3 -12.86 8.67 -26.91
N ASP A 4 -12.26 9.84 -27.06
CA ASP A 4 -11.78 10.35 -28.33
C ASP A 4 -10.28 10.65 -28.27
N PHE A 5 -9.56 10.40 -29.36
CA PHE A 5 -8.14 10.66 -29.53
C PHE A 5 -7.94 11.75 -30.61
N PRO A 6 -8.16 13.04 -30.26
CA PRO A 6 -8.12 14.11 -31.26
C PRO A 6 -6.71 14.33 -31.81
N THR A 7 -5.67 14.14 -31.01
CA THR A 7 -4.27 14.31 -31.41
C THR A 7 -3.38 13.26 -30.73
N PRO A 8 -2.22 12.90 -31.33
CA PRO A 8 -1.26 12.00 -30.67
C PRO A 8 -0.86 12.57 -29.30
N GLY A 9 -1.05 11.77 -28.25
CA GLY A 9 -0.73 12.15 -26.89
C GLY A 9 -1.84 12.84 -26.10
N THR A 10 -2.99 13.15 -26.71
CA THR A 10 -4.17 13.68 -25.99
C THR A 10 -5.33 12.71 -26.01
N LEU A 11 -5.91 12.46 -24.86
CA LEU A 11 -7.09 11.64 -24.68
C LEU A 11 -8.20 12.49 -24.05
N THR A 12 -9.32 12.61 -24.74
CA THR A 12 -10.50 13.34 -24.24
C THR A 12 -11.60 12.35 -23.81
N LEU A 13 -12.16 12.62 -22.65
CA LEU A 13 -13.25 11.85 -22.07
C LEU A 13 -14.48 12.74 -21.93
N SER A 14 -15.56 12.41 -22.63
CA SER A 14 -16.80 13.15 -22.56
C SER A 14 -17.98 12.30 -22.08
N VAL A 15 -18.99 12.97 -21.52
CA VAL A 15 -20.25 12.38 -21.07
C VAL A 15 -21.41 13.09 -21.75
N GLN A 16 -22.50 12.39 -22.02
CA GLN A 16 -23.68 12.93 -22.70
C GLN A 16 -24.39 14.00 -21.87
N ASN A 17 -24.50 13.78 -20.54
CA ASN A 17 -25.15 14.72 -19.65
C ASN A 17 -24.38 14.82 -18.33
N ALA A 18 -23.72 15.97 -18.12
CA ALA A 18 -22.92 16.25 -16.91
C ALA A 18 -23.77 16.54 -15.66
N GLU A 19 -25.07 16.86 -15.82
CA GLU A 19 -25.97 17.14 -14.69
C GLU A 19 -26.38 15.86 -13.97
N VAL A 20 -26.44 14.73 -14.70
CA VAL A 20 -26.76 13.45 -14.11
C VAL A 20 -25.62 12.99 -13.19
N LYS A 21 -25.88 12.94 -11.88
CA LYS A 21 -24.92 12.57 -10.84
C LYS A 21 -24.16 11.28 -11.13
N LYS A 22 -24.84 10.25 -11.65
CA LYS A 22 -24.23 8.96 -12.00
C LYS A 22 -23.21 9.10 -13.14
N GLN A 23 -23.54 9.86 -14.20
CA GLN A 23 -22.64 10.06 -15.32
C GLN A 23 -21.41 10.87 -14.92
N ARG A 24 -21.59 11.92 -14.13
CA ARG A 24 -20.50 12.73 -13.59
C ARG A 24 -19.57 11.93 -12.69
N SER A 25 -20.11 11.05 -11.83
CA SER A 25 -19.27 10.21 -10.96
C SER A 25 -18.48 9.17 -11.76
N MET A 26 -19.08 8.56 -12.79
CA MET A 26 -18.38 7.62 -13.68
C MET A 26 -17.30 8.31 -14.51
N TRP A 27 -17.54 9.54 -14.97
CA TRP A 27 -16.51 10.33 -15.66
C TRP A 27 -15.27 10.56 -14.78
N GLY A 28 -15.48 11.00 -13.53
CA GLY A 28 -14.38 11.21 -12.58
C GLY A 28 -13.60 9.93 -12.27
N LEU A 29 -14.31 8.81 -12.10
CA LEU A 29 -13.68 7.50 -11.88
C LEU A 29 -12.83 7.10 -13.09
N THR A 30 -13.38 7.15 -14.29
CA THR A 30 -12.66 6.72 -15.51
C THR A 30 -11.43 7.59 -15.77
N ARG A 31 -11.57 8.92 -15.60
CA ARG A 31 -10.42 9.85 -15.69
C ARG A 31 -9.28 9.43 -14.75
N THR A 32 -9.61 9.16 -13.49
CA THR A 32 -8.61 8.78 -12.48
C THR A 32 -7.97 7.43 -12.80
N LEU A 33 -8.74 6.46 -13.29
CA LEU A 33 -8.22 5.14 -13.69
C LEU A 33 -7.24 5.27 -14.86
N ILE A 34 -7.59 6.06 -15.88
CA ILE A 34 -6.70 6.32 -17.03
C ILE A 34 -5.41 7.01 -16.55
N GLN A 35 -5.52 8.05 -15.73
CA GLN A 35 -4.36 8.73 -15.18
C GLN A 35 -3.46 7.79 -14.36
N ASN A 36 -4.04 6.95 -13.51
CA ASN A 36 -3.28 5.94 -12.77
C ASN A 36 -2.60 4.94 -13.70
N ALA A 37 -3.25 4.51 -14.78
CA ALA A 37 -2.65 3.60 -15.76
C ALA A 37 -1.44 4.24 -16.46
N VAL A 38 -1.57 5.50 -16.90
CA VAL A 38 -0.45 6.25 -17.50
C VAL A 38 0.71 6.37 -16.50
N THR A 39 0.46 6.86 -15.29
CA THR A 39 1.50 6.99 -14.24
C THR A 39 2.13 5.64 -13.90
N GLY A 40 1.32 4.58 -13.82
CA GLY A 40 1.82 3.24 -13.53
C GLY A 40 2.75 2.67 -14.61
N MET A 41 2.54 3.07 -15.87
CA MET A 41 3.39 2.65 -17.00
C MET A 41 4.64 3.52 -17.17
N THR A 42 4.62 4.77 -16.73
CA THR A 42 5.75 5.70 -16.80
C THR A 42 6.65 5.58 -15.58
N ASP A 43 6.14 5.99 -14.41
CA ASP A 43 6.93 6.11 -13.18
C ASP A 43 6.78 4.87 -12.26
N GLY A 44 5.65 4.15 -12.39
CA GLY A 44 5.27 3.08 -11.49
C GLY A 44 4.79 3.64 -10.12
N PHE A 45 4.29 2.73 -9.29
CA PHE A 45 3.86 3.06 -7.93
C PHE A 45 4.76 2.37 -6.92
N THR A 46 5.18 3.12 -5.90
CA THR A 46 6.02 2.60 -4.82
C THR A 46 5.36 2.90 -3.48
N VAL A 47 5.27 1.89 -2.62
CA VAL A 47 4.70 2.02 -1.28
C VAL A 47 5.67 1.44 -0.26
N PRO A 48 6.24 2.26 0.63
CA PRO A 48 7.03 1.77 1.75
C PRO A 48 6.12 1.24 2.88
N LEU A 49 6.50 0.13 3.48
CA LEU A 49 5.92 -0.41 4.71
C LEU A 49 6.96 -0.33 5.81
N TYR A 50 6.58 0.21 6.95
CA TYR A 50 7.44 0.32 8.12
C TYR A 50 6.96 -0.63 9.21
N LEU A 51 7.87 -1.47 9.68
CA LEU A 51 7.63 -2.37 10.79
C LEU A 51 8.11 -1.72 12.08
N VAL A 52 7.17 -1.34 12.94
CA VAL A 52 7.45 -0.68 14.21
C VAL A 52 7.10 -1.63 15.35
N GLY A 53 8.07 -1.95 16.17
CA GLY A 53 7.91 -2.84 17.32
C GLY A 53 9.22 -3.50 17.73
N VAL A 54 9.33 -3.87 19.00
CA VAL A 54 10.52 -4.55 19.54
C VAL A 54 10.71 -5.91 18.87
N GLY A 55 11.86 -6.11 18.22
CA GLY A 55 12.19 -7.35 17.53
C GLY A 55 11.44 -7.59 16.21
N TYR A 56 10.70 -6.60 15.70
CA TYR A 56 10.06 -6.69 14.38
C TYR A 56 11.12 -6.61 13.28
N ARG A 57 11.06 -7.58 12.38
CA ARG A 57 11.96 -7.65 11.23
C ARG A 57 11.32 -8.36 10.06
N ALA A 58 11.72 -8.00 8.86
CA ALA A 58 11.36 -8.66 7.61
C ALA A 58 12.63 -9.07 6.86
N ALA A 59 12.53 -10.15 6.12
CA ALA A 59 13.51 -10.59 5.15
C ALA A 59 12.79 -11.04 3.88
N LEU A 60 13.41 -10.86 2.73
CA LEU A 60 12.95 -11.40 1.46
C LEU A 60 13.73 -12.68 1.20
N GLU A 61 13.04 -13.77 0.97
CA GLU A 61 13.61 -15.10 0.77
C GLU A 61 13.01 -15.74 -0.49
N GLU A 62 13.72 -16.66 -1.10
CA GLU A 62 13.15 -17.53 -2.12
C GLU A 62 12.16 -18.52 -1.49
N ASP A 63 11.05 -18.78 -2.19
CA ASP A 63 10.07 -19.75 -1.69
C ASP A 63 10.58 -21.16 -2.00
N PRO A 64 10.81 -22.03 -0.97
CA PRO A 64 11.25 -23.40 -1.16
C PRO A 64 10.25 -24.28 -1.94
N ARG A 65 9.02 -23.80 -2.10
CA ARG A 65 7.99 -24.47 -2.91
C ARG A 65 8.15 -24.18 -4.41
N GLY A 66 9.12 -23.30 -4.75
CA GLY A 66 9.33 -22.84 -6.12
C GLY A 66 8.31 -21.80 -6.58
N LYS A 67 8.40 -21.46 -7.85
CA LYS A 67 7.51 -20.48 -8.47
C LYS A 67 6.15 -21.14 -8.74
N LEU A 68 5.15 -20.76 -7.96
CA LEU A 68 3.75 -21.13 -8.19
C LEU A 68 3.12 -20.21 -9.24
N GLU A 69 2.05 -20.65 -9.89
CA GLU A 69 1.29 -19.83 -10.85
C GLU A 69 0.85 -18.50 -10.21
N GLY A 70 1.18 -17.35 -10.84
CA GLY A 70 0.87 -16.02 -10.35
C GLY A 70 1.73 -15.52 -9.17
N MET A 71 2.79 -16.22 -8.81
CA MET A 71 3.73 -15.84 -7.75
C MET A 71 5.14 -15.63 -8.30
N SER A 72 5.87 -14.67 -7.73
CA SER A 72 7.24 -14.33 -8.17
C SER A 72 8.30 -15.38 -7.81
N GLY A 73 7.94 -16.38 -6.98
CA GLY A 73 8.89 -17.30 -6.37
C GLY A 73 9.63 -16.72 -5.16
N MET A 74 9.31 -15.48 -4.77
CA MET A 74 9.83 -14.82 -3.58
C MET A 74 8.78 -14.75 -2.49
N ARG A 75 9.22 -14.78 -1.23
CA ARG A 75 8.33 -14.63 -0.06
C ARG A 75 8.90 -13.64 0.94
N LEU A 76 8.02 -12.92 1.59
CA LEU A 76 8.34 -12.08 2.74
C LEU A 76 8.27 -12.95 4.00
N ASN A 77 9.39 -13.11 4.69
CA ASN A 77 9.46 -13.73 6.00
C ASN A 77 9.54 -12.62 7.06
N MET A 78 8.50 -12.53 7.89
CA MET A 78 8.36 -11.45 8.87
C MET A 78 8.28 -12.00 10.29
N LYS A 79 9.03 -11.42 11.21
CA LYS A 79 8.85 -11.60 12.66
C LYS A 79 8.09 -10.39 13.20
N LEU A 80 6.90 -10.61 13.73
CA LEU A 80 5.95 -9.57 14.15
C LEU A 80 5.48 -9.77 15.61
N GLY A 81 6.33 -10.34 16.46
CA GLY A 81 6.00 -10.62 17.85
C GLY A 81 5.09 -11.84 18.07
N PHE A 82 4.90 -12.67 17.04
CA PHE A 82 4.24 -13.98 17.16
C PHE A 82 5.26 -15.07 17.49
N SER A 83 4.78 -16.21 18.02
CA SER A 83 5.59 -17.40 18.27
C SER A 83 6.14 -18.06 17.00
N HIS A 84 5.50 -17.78 15.84
CA HIS A 84 5.87 -18.31 14.53
C HIS A 84 6.22 -17.16 13.55
N PRO A 85 7.06 -17.39 12.55
CA PRO A 85 7.29 -16.42 11.49
C PRO A 85 6.05 -16.29 10.61
N VAL A 86 5.78 -15.08 10.15
CA VAL A 86 4.70 -14.80 9.20
C VAL A 86 5.29 -14.81 7.80
N ILE A 87 4.81 -15.74 6.97
CA ILE A 87 5.28 -15.91 5.60
C ILE A 87 4.19 -15.45 4.64
N VAL A 88 4.53 -14.49 3.77
CA VAL A 88 3.62 -13.96 2.76
C VAL A 88 4.28 -14.08 1.39
N PRO A 89 3.72 -14.93 0.48
CA PRO A 89 4.23 -15.03 -0.87
C PRO A 89 3.96 -13.73 -1.65
N VAL A 90 4.94 -13.32 -2.46
CA VAL A 90 4.88 -12.10 -3.27
C VAL A 90 4.33 -12.45 -4.66
N PRO A 91 3.27 -11.76 -5.14
CA PRO A 91 2.75 -11.94 -6.48
C PRO A 91 3.76 -11.54 -7.58
N ASP A 92 3.65 -12.11 -8.78
CA ASP A 92 4.55 -11.85 -9.91
C ASP A 92 4.62 -10.37 -10.34
N HIS A 93 3.47 -9.67 -10.26
CA HIS A 93 3.35 -8.28 -10.68
C HIS A 93 3.88 -7.27 -9.65
N ILE A 94 4.28 -7.74 -8.45
CA ILE A 94 4.81 -6.89 -7.38
C ILE A 94 6.29 -7.19 -7.17
N LYS A 95 7.10 -6.15 -7.21
CA LYS A 95 8.50 -6.22 -6.77
C LYS A 95 8.56 -5.81 -5.30
N ALA A 96 9.14 -6.66 -4.46
CA ALA A 96 9.36 -6.39 -3.05
C ALA A 96 10.86 -6.28 -2.80
N GLU A 97 11.27 -5.26 -2.06
CA GLU A 97 12.64 -5.03 -1.63
C GLU A 97 12.67 -4.77 -0.13
N VAL A 98 13.68 -5.25 0.55
CA VAL A 98 13.88 -5.07 1.99
C VAL A 98 15.24 -4.40 2.23
N PRO A 99 15.35 -3.08 2.04
CA PRO A 99 16.62 -2.37 2.23
C PRO A 99 17.09 -2.39 3.69
N TYR A 100 16.13 -2.38 4.62
CA TYR A 100 16.38 -2.52 6.05
C TYR A 100 15.42 -3.55 6.65
N PRO A 101 15.82 -4.26 7.71
CA PRO A 101 14.95 -5.26 8.36
C PRO A 101 13.59 -4.71 8.82
N THR A 102 13.51 -3.39 9.04
CA THR A 102 12.28 -2.70 9.48
C THR A 102 11.53 -1.99 8.36
N LYS A 103 12.05 -2.02 7.12
CA LYS A 103 11.45 -1.31 5.99
C LYS A 103 11.32 -2.23 4.78
N ILE A 104 10.10 -2.40 4.30
CA ILE A 104 9.79 -3.11 3.05
C ILE A 104 9.37 -2.07 2.03
N ILE A 105 9.90 -2.12 0.82
CA ILE A 105 9.49 -1.30 -0.30
C ILE A 105 8.77 -2.21 -1.29
N LEU A 106 7.54 -1.85 -1.63
CA LEU A 106 6.74 -2.54 -2.63
C LEU A 106 6.60 -1.65 -3.85
N SER A 107 6.85 -2.18 -5.04
CA SER A 107 6.66 -1.46 -6.31
C SER A 107 5.84 -2.27 -7.30
N CYS A 108 4.97 -1.59 -8.05
CA CYS A 108 4.09 -2.20 -9.05
C CYS A 108 3.62 -1.15 -10.04
N THR A 109 3.23 -1.57 -11.23
CA THR A 109 2.59 -0.72 -12.24
C THR A 109 1.12 -0.44 -11.92
N ASP A 110 0.45 -1.36 -11.23
CA ASP A 110 -0.96 -1.21 -10.84
C ASP A 110 -1.11 -0.78 -9.37
N LYS A 111 -1.59 0.46 -9.19
CA LYS A 111 -1.85 1.05 -7.86
C LYS A 111 -2.82 0.23 -7.02
N HIS A 112 -3.85 -0.38 -7.65
CA HIS A 112 -4.87 -1.13 -6.95
C HIS A 112 -4.30 -2.44 -6.38
N GLN A 113 -3.60 -3.20 -7.21
CA GLN A 113 -2.95 -4.45 -6.81
C GLN A 113 -1.89 -4.21 -5.72
N LEU A 114 -1.10 -3.14 -5.88
CA LEU A 114 -0.12 -2.73 -4.87
C LEU A 114 -0.78 -2.43 -3.53
N GLY A 115 -1.87 -1.67 -3.53
CA GLY A 115 -2.64 -1.33 -2.32
C GLY A 115 -3.27 -2.56 -1.66
N LEU A 116 -3.82 -3.48 -2.43
CA LEU A 116 -4.37 -4.74 -1.91
C LEU A 116 -3.30 -5.59 -1.22
N PHE A 117 -2.13 -5.71 -1.83
CA PHE A 117 -1.03 -6.46 -1.23
C PHE A 117 -0.49 -5.79 0.03
N ALA A 118 -0.29 -4.47 0.01
CA ALA A 118 0.13 -3.71 1.19
C ALA A 118 -0.88 -3.86 2.34
N ALA A 119 -2.17 -3.82 2.05
CA ALA A 119 -3.23 -4.05 3.04
C ALA A 119 -3.21 -5.50 3.58
N LYS A 120 -2.94 -6.50 2.72
CA LYS A 120 -2.79 -7.90 3.13
C LYS A 120 -1.63 -8.08 4.11
N VAL A 121 -0.48 -7.47 3.84
CA VAL A 121 0.69 -7.49 4.74
C VAL A 121 0.36 -6.79 6.06
N ARG A 122 -0.24 -5.59 6.00
CA ARG A 122 -0.64 -4.82 7.18
C ARG A 122 -1.62 -5.56 8.09
N LYS A 123 -2.52 -6.35 7.52
CA LYS A 123 -3.53 -7.11 8.28
C LYS A 123 -2.92 -8.04 9.34
N TRP A 124 -1.69 -8.50 9.15
CA TRP A 124 -1.01 -9.36 10.13
C TRP A 124 -0.75 -8.66 11.45
N ARG A 125 -0.39 -7.38 11.42
CA ARG A 125 -0.18 -6.59 12.63
C ARG A 125 -0.59 -5.14 12.40
N PRO A 126 -1.89 -4.85 12.45
CA PRO A 126 -2.38 -3.48 12.29
C PRO A 126 -1.89 -2.61 13.45
N PRO A 127 -1.69 -1.31 13.22
CA PRO A 127 -1.30 -0.37 14.26
C PRO A 127 -2.35 -0.29 15.39
N GLU A 128 -1.89 -0.17 16.64
CA GLU A 128 -2.78 -0.05 17.78
C GLU A 128 -3.53 1.30 17.79
N PRO A 129 -4.88 1.32 17.92
CA PRO A 129 -5.66 2.54 17.80
C PRO A 129 -5.60 3.44 19.06
N TYR A 130 -5.04 2.96 20.18
CA TYR A 130 -5.07 3.67 21.47
C TYR A 130 -3.73 4.32 21.85
N LYS A 131 -2.62 3.87 21.30
CA LYS A 131 -1.28 4.34 21.63
C LYS A 131 -0.64 5.22 20.56
N GLY A 132 -1.31 5.43 19.43
CA GLY A 132 -0.82 6.30 18.38
C GLY A 132 -0.92 7.76 18.82
N LYS A 133 0.19 8.43 19.11
CA LYS A 133 0.19 9.86 19.42
C LYS A 133 0.10 10.64 18.11
N VAL A 134 -1.07 11.18 17.83
CA VAL A 134 -1.25 12.15 16.75
C VAL A 134 -1.55 13.50 17.38
N GLY A 135 -0.73 14.44 17.12
CA GLY A 135 -0.97 15.80 17.56
C GLY A 135 0.30 16.63 17.47
N GLY A 136 0.71 16.93 16.26
CA GLY A 136 1.79 17.84 16.01
C GLY A 136 2.30 17.73 14.58
N PRO A 137 2.90 18.79 14.02
CA PRO A 137 3.41 18.78 12.67
C PRO A 137 4.50 17.73 12.54
N THR A 138 4.23 16.74 11.68
CA THR A 138 5.23 15.84 11.06
C THR A 138 6.32 15.33 12.01
N ILE A 139 5.92 14.50 12.98
CA ILE A 139 6.92 13.74 13.75
C ILE A 139 7.35 12.57 12.85
N PRO A 140 8.61 12.45 12.48
CA PRO A 140 9.09 11.35 11.67
C PRO A 140 8.90 10.01 12.41
N ILE A 141 8.59 8.97 11.63
CA ILE A 141 8.19 7.63 12.11
C ILE A 141 9.19 7.03 13.12
N TYR A 142 10.46 7.44 13.09
CA TYR A 142 11.49 6.97 14.04
C TYR A 142 11.32 7.52 15.47
N GLU A 143 10.69 8.67 15.66
CA GLU A 143 10.39 9.19 17.01
C GLU A 143 9.14 8.56 17.63
N ILE A 144 8.28 7.99 16.81
CA ILE A 144 7.04 7.32 17.24
C ILE A 144 7.33 5.89 17.74
N ALA A 145 8.51 5.35 17.44
CA ALA A 145 8.87 3.94 17.64
C ALA A 145 8.77 3.45 19.11
N ASN A 146 8.80 4.34 20.10
CA ASN A 146 8.85 3.93 21.50
C ASN A 146 7.50 3.49 22.10
N HIS A 147 6.36 3.78 21.44
CA HIS A 147 5.03 3.49 21.98
C HIS A 147 4.05 2.86 21.01
N LEU A 148 4.38 2.75 19.73
CA LEU A 148 3.54 2.19 18.68
C LEU A 148 4.08 0.84 18.25
N GLN A 149 3.20 -0.12 18.08
CA GLN A 149 3.53 -1.40 17.46
C GLN A 149 2.60 -1.64 16.28
N GLY A 150 3.12 -2.09 15.17
CA GLY A 150 2.34 -2.41 13.99
C GLY A 150 3.08 -2.22 12.68
N ILE A 151 2.39 -2.48 11.59
CA ILE A 151 2.85 -2.25 10.22
C ILE A 151 2.16 -1.01 9.69
N PHE A 152 2.95 -0.02 9.32
CA PHE A 152 2.50 1.26 8.79
C PHE A 152 2.73 1.31 7.28
N VAL A 153 1.77 1.86 6.55
CA VAL A 153 1.80 2.00 5.09
C VAL A 153 2.08 3.45 4.73
N GLY A 154 3.23 3.71 4.07
CA GLY A 154 3.62 5.07 3.71
C GLY A 154 3.75 5.99 4.93
N ASP A 155 3.33 7.23 4.76
CA ASP A 155 3.34 8.27 5.81
C ASP A 155 2.01 8.30 6.60
N GLU A 156 1.43 7.13 6.84
CA GLU A 156 0.12 7.01 7.48
C GLU A 156 0.12 7.54 8.92
N THR A 157 -0.76 8.49 9.18
CA THR A 157 -1.05 8.96 10.54
C THR A 157 -2.27 8.24 11.10
N ILE A 158 -2.16 7.69 12.31
CA ILE A 158 -3.25 6.97 12.95
C ILE A 158 -4.04 7.90 13.84
N ARG A 159 -5.36 7.96 13.62
CA ARG A 159 -6.27 8.65 14.54
C ARG A 159 -6.44 7.83 15.81
N ILE A 160 -6.08 8.42 16.95
CA ILE A 160 -6.28 7.82 18.26
C ILE A 160 -7.77 7.89 18.61
N LYS A 161 -8.33 6.77 19.04
CA LYS A 161 -9.65 6.76 19.66
C LYS A 161 -9.52 7.33 21.07
N ALA A 162 -10.23 8.42 21.36
CA ALA A 162 -10.34 8.93 22.72
C ALA A 162 -10.95 7.85 23.62
N VAL A 163 -10.28 7.55 24.72
CA VAL A 163 -10.84 6.68 25.78
C VAL A 163 -11.97 7.47 26.43
N LYS A 164 -13.21 7.03 26.28
CA LYS A 164 -14.31 7.58 27.05
C LYS A 164 -14.02 7.29 28.53
N LYS A 165 -13.64 8.31 29.30
CA LYS A 165 -13.66 8.21 30.76
C LYS A 165 -15.11 7.96 31.17
N LYS A 166 -15.38 6.83 31.83
CA LYS A 166 -16.62 6.61 32.58
C LYS A 166 -16.66 7.54 33.79
#